data_10f6ce18e28f351ca081e652d13bf144
#
_entry.id   10f6ce18e28f351ca081e652d13bf144
#
_cell.length_a   1.000
_cell.length_b   1.000
_cell.length_c   1.000
_cell.angle_alpha   90.00
_cell.angle_beta   90.00
_cell.angle_gamma   90.00
#
_symmetry.space_group_name_H-M   'P 1'
#
loop_
_entity.id
_entity.type
_entity.pdbx_description
1 polymer ?
#
loop_
_entity_poly.entity_id
_entity_poly.type
_entity_poly.pdbx_seq_one_letter_code
_entity_poly.pdbx_strand_id
1 'polypeptide(L)'
;NEQAASLEETAAAVEEITSIVKSSVQKVYQMSTLANDLQLSSKDGELLASKTTKAMEDIDQQVKSINDAITVIDQIAFQTNILSLNAAVEAATAGEAGRGFAVVAAEVRNLANRSADAAREIKSIVASATSKANEGKIIANNMISGYATLNNKINETINLIEDVSQASKEEEKGIIQINDAINALDQATQVNANSATTISSLASEVSMLSDTLLQIADRAKFKESSKEEIEDIDLVFRISKLKNDHIRFKMINFEKVGSSKV
;
A
#
# COMPACT_ATOMS: atom_id res chain seq x y z
N ASN A 1 -2.02 25.87 36.59
CA ASN A 1 -1.67 26.50 35.29
C ASN A 1 -0.87 25.56 34.37
N GLU A 2 0.11 24.78 34.92
CA GLU A 2 0.95 23.87 34.11
C GLU A 2 0.15 22.68 33.54
N GLN A 3 -0.78 22.09 34.32
CA GLN A 3 -1.68 21.03 33.85
C GLN A 3 -2.62 21.49 32.74
N ALA A 4 -3.13 22.70 32.82
CA ALA A 4 -4.00 23.27 31.79
C ALA A 4 -3.24 23.47 30.46
N ALA A 5 -2.00 24.00 30.52
CA ALA A 5 -1.14 24.14 29.34
C ALA A 5 -0.79 22.79 28.70
N SER A 6 -0.45 21.75 29.51
CA SER A 6 -0.21 20.40 29.00
C SER A 6 -1.46 19.77 28.38
N LEU A 7 -2.65 20.06 28.89
CA LEU A 7 -3.92 19.60 28.32
C LEU A 7 -4.19 20.24 26.96
N GLU A 8 -3.97 21.56 26.84
CA GLU A 8 -4.10 22.28 25.55
C GLU A 8 -3.14 21.71 24.50
N GLU A 9 -1.88 21.45 24.86
CA GLU A 9 -0.90 20.86 23.96
C GLU A 9 -1.30 19.44 23.56
N THR A 10 -1.81 18.63 24.53
CA THR A 10 -2.30 17.28 24.23
C THR A 10 -3.53 17.30 23.32
N ALA A 11 -4.46 18.20 23.56
CA ALA A 11 -5.65 18.36 22.72
C ALA A 11 -5.28 18.74 21.27
N ALA A 12 -4.34 19.67 21.10
CA ALA A 12 -3.83 20.06 19.79
C ALA A 12 -3.15 18.88 19.06
N ALA A 13 -2.34 18.09 19.78
CA ALA A 13 -1.71 16.90 19.23
C ALA A 13 -2.75 15.84 18.79
N VAL A 14 -3.83 15.64 19.55
CA VAL A 14 -4.91 14.71 19.20
C VAL A 14 -5.71 15.22 18.01
N GLU A 15 -5.91 16.52 17.86
CA GLU A 15 -6.52 17.10 16.63
C GLU A 15 -5.64 16.82 15.41
N GLU A 16 -4.33 16.98 15.50
CA GLU A 16 -3.40 16.66 14.42
C GLU A 16 -3.45 15.18 14.06
N ILE A 17 -3.41 14.27 15.06
CA ILE A 17 -3.53 12.81 14.83
C ILE A 17 -4.88 12.49 14.18
N THR A 18 -5.97 13.11 14.61
CA THR A 18 -7.31 12.95 13.99
C THR A 18 -7.29 13.29 12.50
N SER A 19 -6.63 14.39 12.14
CA SER A 19 -6.46 14.80 10.74
C SER A 19 -5.64 13.79 9.93
N ILE A 20 -4.56 13.28 10.52
CA ILE A 20 -3.71 12.25 9.89
C ILE A 20 -4.50 10.98 9.64
N VAL A 21 -5.27 10.49 10.62
CA VAL A 21 -6.08 9.26 10.49
C VAL A 21 -7.16 9.44 9.42
N LYS A 22 -7.88 10.57 9.40
CA LYS A 22 -8.84 10.88 8.33
C LYS A 22 -8.20 10.87 6.95
N SER A 23 -7.01 11.46 6.81
CA SER A 23 -6.22 11.43 5.56
C SER A 23 -5.83 9.99 5.19
N SER A 24 -5.46 9.16 6.17
CA SER A 24 -5.11 7.75 5.98
C SER A 24 -6.29 6.94 5.46
N VAL A 25 -7.48 7.10 6.06
CA VAL A 25 -8.73 6.47 5.58
C VAL A 25 -9.02 6.85 4.12
N GLN A 26 -8.85 8.11 3.76
CA GLN A 26 -9.05 8.58 2.39
C GLN A 26 -8.04 7.97 1.42
N LYS A 27 -6.78 7.85 1.81
CA LYS A 27 -5.73 7.19 1.02
C LYS A 27 -6.01 5.71 0.83
N VAL A 28 -6.48 5.00 1.86
CA VAL A 28 -6.87 3.60 1.78
C VAL A 28 -8.01 3.40 0.76
N TYR A 29 -9.00 4.29 0.76
CA TYR A 29 -10.06 4.26 -0.24
C TYR A 29 -9.52 4.45 -1.67
N GLN A 30 -8.59 5.39 -1.87
CA GLN A 30 -7.94 5.59 -3.16
C GLN A 30 -7.11 4.36 -3.59
N MET A 31 -6.39 3.74 -2.65
CA MET A 31 -5.64 2.50 -2.90
C MET A 31 -6.56 1.36 -3.33
N SER A 32 -7.72 1.20 -2.68
CA SER A 32 -8.71 0.19 -3.05
C SER A 32 -9.24 0.40 -4.47
N THR A 33 -9.56 1.64 -4.84
CA THR A 33 -9.99 1.98 -6.21
C THR A 33 -8.90 1.65 -7.22
N LEU A 34 -7.66 2.07 -6.94
CA LEU A 34 -6.53 1.83 -7.84
C LEU A 34 -6.21 0.32 -8.00
N ALA A 35 -6.33 -0.45 -6.91
CA ALA A 35 -6.14 -1.90 -6.95
C ALA A 35 -7.20 -2.61 -7.80
N ASN A 36 -8.46 -2.16 -7.73
CA ASN A 36 -9.54 -2.66 -8.59
C ASN A 36 -9.30 -2.31 -10.08
N ASP A 37 -8.88 -1.08 -10.37
CA ASP A 37 -8.55 -0.66 -11.74
C ASP A 37 -7.38 -1.47 -12.31
N LEU A 38 -6.37 -1.74 -11.45
CA LEU A 38 -5.23 -2.58 -11.81
C LEU A 38 -5.66 -4.02 -12.09
N GLN A 39 -6.61 -4.56 -11.32
CA GLN A 39 -7.18 -5.89 -11.54
C GLN A 39 -7.90 -5.99 -12.89
N LEU A 40 -8.70 -4.99 -13.24
CA LEU A 40 -9.37 -4.91 -14.54
C LEU A 40 -8.35 -4.84 -15.67
N SER A 41 -7.35 -3.97 -15.55
CA SER A 41 -6.30 -3.82 -16.56
C SER A 41 -5.48 -5.10 -16.75
N SER A 42 -5.20 -5.82 -15.67
CA SER A 42 -4.51 -7.11 -15.70
C SER A 42 -5.34 -8.17 -16.42
N LYS A 43 -6.64 -8.21 -16.17
CA LYS A 43 -7.59 -9.13 -16.82
C LYS A 43 -7.71 -8.86 -18.33
N ASP A 44 -7.73 -7.59 -18.70
CA ASP A 44 -7.73 -7.18 -20.12
C ASP A 44 -6.41 -7.58 -20.80
N GLY A 45 -5.29 -7.44 -20.12
CA GLY A 45 -3.98 -7.89 -20.60
C GLY A 45 -3.92 -9.41 -20.82
N GLU A 46 -4.47 -10.19 -19.89
CA GLU A 46 -4.57 -11.65 -20.00
C GLU A 46 -5.44 -12.05 -21.22
N LEU A 47 -6.59 -11.38 -21.40
CA LEU A 47 -7.45 -11.61 -22.54
C LEU A 47 -6.76 -11.28 -23.87
N LEU A 48 -5.98 -10.20 -23.91
CA LEU A 48 -5.22 -9.80 -25.09
C LEU A 48 -4.12 -10.82 -25.43
N ALA A 49 -3.42 -11.31 -24.43
CA ALA A 49 -2.42 -12.36 -24.57
C ALA A 49 -3.04 -13.68 -25.09
N SER A 50 -4.22 -14.05 -24.59
CA SER A 50 -4.97 -15.21 -25.07
C SER A 50 -5.41 -15.05 -26.54
N LYS A 51 -5.87 -13.88 -26.93
CA LYS A 51 -6.20 -13.57 -28.35
C LYS A 51 -4.94 -13.66 -29.23
N THR A 52 -3.79 -13.21 -28.72
CA THR A 52 -2.52 -13.29 -29.43
C THR A 52 -2.10 -14.74 -29.63
N THR A 53 -2.25 -15.60 -28.63
CA THR A 53 -1.99 -17.06 -28.76
C THR A 53 -2.83 -17.65 -29.88
N LYS A 54 -4.12 -17.34 -29.90
CA LYS A 54 -5.03 -17.84 -30.94
C LYS A 54 -4.65 -17.32 -32.33
N ALA A 55 -4.30 -16.05 -32.44
CA ALA A 55 -3.84 -15.49 -33.73
C ALA A 55 -2.56 -16.16 -34.24
N MET A 56 -1.63 -16.52 -33.34
CA MET A 56 -0.42 -17.28 -33.70
C MET A 56 -0.74 -18.71 -34.14
N GLU A 57 -1.74 -19.35 -33.54
CA GLU A 57 -2.24 -20.66 -33.98
C GLU A 57 -2.86 -20.60 -35.38
N ASP A 58 -3.66 -19.57 -35.64
CA ASP A 58 -4.28 -19.35 -36.96
C ASP A 58 -3.20 -19.10 -38.03
N ILE A 59 -2.16 -18.33 -37.71
CA ILE A 59 -1.01 -18.10 -38.58
C ILE A 59 -0.27 -19.42 -38.86
N ASP A 60 0.02 -20.24 -37.84
CA ASP A 60 0.69 -21.53 -37.99
C ASP A 60 -0.10 -22.44 -38.94
N GLN A 61 -1.43 -22.46 -38.81
CA GLN A 61 -2.28 -23.26 -39.68
C GLN A 61 -2.29 -22.73 -41.13
N GLN A 62 -2.33 -21.43 -41.35
CA GLN A 62 -2.26 -20.84 -42.68
C GLN A 62 -0.90 -21.10 -43.33
N VAL A 63 0.17 -20.96 -42.59
CA VAL A 63 1.54 -21.25 -43.09
C VAL A 63 1.71 -22.71 -43.46
N LYS A 64 1.12 -23.67 -42.71
CA LYS A 64 1.06 -25.06 -43.11
C LYS A 64 0.36 -25.28 -44.41
N SER A 65 -0.81 -24.63 -44.62
CA SER A 65 -1.55 -24.71 -45.89
C SER A 65 -0.75 -24.15 -47.07
N ILE A 66 0.02 -23.06 -46.83
CA ILE A 66 0.93 -22.54 -47.86
C ILE A 66 2.05 -23.54 -48.17
N ASN A 67 2.63 -24.18 -47.16
CA ASN A 67 3.66 -25.20 -47.36
C ASN A 67 3.19 -26.40 -48.21
N ASP A 68 1.95 -26.83 -47.98
CA ASP A 68 1.32 -27.89 -48.74
C ASP A 68 1.13 -27.47 -50.22
N ALA A 69 0.64 -26.24 -50.45
CA ALA A 69 0.48 -25.69 -51.79
C ALA A 69 1.83 -25.58 -52.56
N ILE A 70 2.89 -25.10 -51.87
CA ILE A 70 4.22 -24.98 -52.46
C ILE A 70 4.81 -26.38 -52.74
N THR A 71 4.47 -27.37 -51.94
CA THR A 71 4.89 -28.76 -52.18
C THR A 71 4.26 -29.31 -53.49
N VAL A 72 3.00 -28.98 -53.77
CA VAL A 72 2.35 -29.29 -55.03
C VAL A 72 3.00 -28.54 -56.20
N ILE A 73 3.35 -27.26 -56.04
CA ILE A 73 4.05 -26.49 -57.09
C ILE A 73 5.42 -27.10 -57.42
N ASP A 74 6.19 -27.53 -56.41
CA ASP A 74 7.47 -28.20 -56.60
C ASP A 74 7.32 -29.51 -57.37
N GLN A 75 6.26 -30.29 -57.06
CA GLN A 75 5.92 -31.50 -57.80
C GLN A 75 5.55 -31.22 -59.25
N ILE A 76 4.75 -30.15 -59.50
CA ILE A 76 4.39 -29.74 -60.87
C ILE A 76 5.65 -29.31 -61.67
N ALA A 77 6.55 -28.57 -61.03
CA ALA A 77 7.82 -28.16 -61.63
C ALA A 77 8.67 -29.40 -61.98
N PHE A 78 8.74 -30.36 -61.10
CA PHE A 78 9.44 -31.63 -61.35
C PHE A 78 8.80 -32.38 -62.52
N GLN A 79 7.48 -32.57 -62.53
CA GLN A 79 6.76 -33.23 -63.64
C GLN A 79 6.96 -32.50 -64.98
N THR A 80 6.92 -31.16 -64.95
CA THR A 80 7.16 -30.35 -66.16
C THR A 80 8.59 -30.50 -66.66
N ASN A 81 9.57 -30.59 -65.74
CA ASN A 81 10.95 -30.87 -66.12
C ASN A 81 11.10 -32.23 -66.80
N ILE A 82 10.44 -33.31 -66.30
CA ILE A 82 10.44 -34.62 -66.92
C ILE A 82 9.73 -34.58 -68.26
N LEU A 83 8.59 -33.92 -68.34
CA LEU A 83 7.82 -33.80 -69.60
C LEU A 83 8.62 -33.03 -70.66
N SER A 84 9.32 -31.98 -70.31
CA SER A 84 10.18 -31.23 -71.22
C SER A 84 11.41 -32.02 -71.68
N LEU A 85 11.95 -32.86 -70.80
CA LEU A 85 13.05 -33.79 -71.15
C LEU A 85 12.58 -34.80 -72.18
N ASN A 86 11.40 -35.41 -71.98
CA ASN A 86 10.81 -36.37 -72.95
C ASN A 86 10.53 -35.68 -74.31
N ALA A 87 10.00 -34.46 -74.29
CA ALA A 87 9.78 -33.69 -75.50
C ALA A 87 11.09 -33.32 -76.25
N ALA A 88 12.15 -33.00 -75.51
CA ALA A 88 13.46 -32.74 -76.11
C ALA A 88 14.07 -34.00 -76.76
N VAL A 89 13.90 -35.16 -76.16
CA VAL A 89 14.33 -36.46 -76.73
C VAL A 89 13.55 -36.75 -78.01
N GLU A 90 12.22 -36.58 -78.00
CA GLU A 90 11.38 -36.81 -79.18
C GLU A 90 11.70 -35.83 -80.33
N ALA A 91 11.93 -34.57 -79.99
CA ALA A 91 12.39 -33.57 -80.92
C ALA A 91 13.75 -33.92 -81.59
N ALA A 92 14.66 -34.43 -80.80
CA ALA A 92 15.96 -34.91 -81.31
C ALA A 92 15.81 -36.12 -82.24
N THR A 93 14.89 -37.05 -81.95
CA THR A 93 14.57 -38.21 -82.76
C THR A 93 13.96 -37.80 -84.16
N ALA A 94 13.21 -36.71 -84.22
CA ALA A 94 12.62 -36.16 -85.47
C ALA A 94 13.64 -35.42 -86.32
N GLY A 95 14.88 -35.28 -85.96
CA GLY A 95 15.98 -34.70 -86.73
C GLY A 95 15.73 -33.22 -87.10
N GLU A 96 15.98 -32.81 -88.34
CA GLU A 96 15.80 -31.42 -88.82
C GLU A 96 14.36 -30.89 -88.64
N ALA A 97 13.32 -31.74 -88.77
CA ALA A 97 11.94 -31.38 -88.52
C ALA A 97 11.62 -31.03 -87.07
N GLY A 98 12.39 -31.57 -86.11
CA GLY A 98 12.19 -31.38 -84.68
C GLY A 98 12.94 -30.17 -84.09
N ARG A 99 13.76 -29.47 -84.86
CA ARG A 99 14.67 -28.43 -84.37
C ARG A 99 13.98 -27.29 -83.62
N GLY A 100 12.85 -26.82 -84.08
CA GLY A 100 12.02 -25.80 -83.43
C GLY A 100 11.45 -26.28 -82.06
N PHE A 101 10.97 -27.54 -82.08
CA PHE A 101 10.44 -28.14 -80.81
C PHE A 101 11.53 -28.40 -79.75
N ALA A 102 12.76 -28.74 -80.18
CA ALA A 102 13.88 -28.89 -79.23
C ALA A 102 14.20 -27.61 -78.51
N VAL A 103 14.15 -26.44 -79.15
CA VAL A 103 14.37 -25.13 -78.51
C VAL A 103 13.27 -24.83 -77.49
N VAL A 104 11.99 -25.09 -77.85
CA VAL A 104 10.86 -24.89 -76.96
C VAL A 104 10.97 -25.81 -75.72
N ALA A 105 11.32 -27.10 -75.94
CA ALA A 105 11.53 -28.07 -74.85
C ALA A 105 12.64 -27.63 -73.88
N ALA A 106 13.75 -27.11 -74.43
CA ALA A 106 14.84 -26.60 -73.61
C ALA A 106 14.40 -25.38 -72.76
N GLU A 107 13.58 -24.46 -73.32
CA GLU A 107 13.09 -23.29 -72.60
C GLU A 107 12.06 -23.69 -71.53
N VAL A 108 11.14 -24.63 -71.83
CA VAL A 108 10.20 -25.19 -70.82
C VAL A 108 10.97 -25.88 -69.67
N ARG A 109 12.04 -26.58 -69.98
CA ARG A 109 12.92 -27.21 -68.97
C ARG A 109 13.61 -26.17 -68.08
N ASN A 110 14.10 -25.11 -68.67
CA ASN A 110 14.70 -23.99 -67.92
C ASN A 110 13.67 -23.31 -66.98
N LEU A 111 12.45 -23.07 -67.47
CA LEU A 111 11.35 -22.52 -66.72
C LEU A 111 10.95 -23.45 -65.52
N ALA A 112 10.89 -24.78 -65.78
CA ALA A 112 10.59 -25.75 -64.78
C ALA A 112 11.66 -25.74 -63.63
N ASN A 113 12.93 -25.70 -64.00
CA ASN A 113 14.02 -25.61 -63.00
C ASN A 113 13.93 -24.31 -62.19
N ARG A 114 13.70 -23.19 -62.83
CA ARG A 114 13.51 -21.90 -62.11
C ARG A 114 12.29 -21.94 -61.18
N SER A 115 11.21 -22.60 -61.58
CA SER A 115 10.02 -22.78 -60.75
C SER A 115 10.32 -23.67 -59.52
N ALA A 116 11.08 -24.74 -59.70
CA ALA A 116 11.53 -25.58 -58.57
C ALA A 116 12.45 -24.84 -57.60
N ASP A 117 13.36 -23.98 -58.11
CA ASP A 117 14.23 -23.17 -57.28
C ASP A 117 13.43 -22.15 -56.47
N ALA A 118 12.47 -21.45 -57.11
CA ALA A 118 11.57 -20.53 -56.44
C ALA A 118 10.70 -21.22 -55.35
N ALA A 119 10.20 -22.43 -55.66
CA ALA A 119 9.45 -23.23 -54.71
C ALA A 119 10.29 -23.58 -53.44
N ARG A 120 11.57 -23.93 -53.62
CA ARG A 120 12.51 -24.21 -52.53
C ARG A 120 12.78 -22.95 -51.68
N GLU A 121 12.95 -21.81 -52.33
CA GLU A 121 13.12 -20.53 -51.61
C GLU A 121 11.88 -20.19 -50.79
N ILE A 122 10.68 -20.33 -51.37
CA ILE A 122 9.44 -20.11 -50.60
C ILE A 122 9.28 -21.07 -49.45
N LYS A 123 9.63 -22.37 -49.61
CA LYS A 123 9.65 -23.35 -48.52
C LYS A 123 10.54 -22.87 -47.33
N SER A 124 11.70 -22.30 -47.61
CA SER A 124 12.59 -21.77 -46.59
C SER A 124 11.95 -20.59 -45.86
N ILE A 125 11.31 -19.67 -46.55
CA ILE A 125 10.59 -18.53 -45.96
C ILE A 125 9.43 -19.02 -45.09
N VAL A 126 8.67 -20.00 -45.56
CA VAL A 126 7.55 -20.63 -44.86
C VAL A 126 8.01 -21.32 -43.58
N ALA A 127 9.11 -22.06 -43.63
CA ALA A 127 9.70 -22.70 -42.45
C ALA A 127 10.13 -21.65 -41.40
N SER A 128 10.71 -20.54 -41.83
CA SER A 128 11.05 -19.43 -40.95
C SER A 128 9.79 -18.77 -40.34
N ALA A 129 8.73 -18.58 -41.12
CA ALA A 129 7.47 -18.02 -40.62
C ALA A 129 6.80 -18.95 -39.59
N THR A 130 6.79 -20.28 -39.82
CA THR A 130 6.31 -21.28 -38.84
C THR A 130 7.09 -21.17 -37.52
N SER A 131 8.42 -21.08 -37.59
CA SER A 131 9.26 -20.92 -36.39
C SER A 131 8.92 -19.64 -35.63
N LYS A 132 8.70 -18.53 -36.33
CA LYS A 132 8.36 -17.24 -35.72
C LYS A 132 6.95 -17.25 -35.11
N ALA A 133 5.98 -17.88 -35.76
CA ALA A 133 4.63 -18.05 -35.20
C ALA A 133 4.67 -18.87 -33.90
N ASN A 134 5.45 -19.96 -33.87
CA ASN A 134 5.61 -20.77 -32.65
C ASN A 134 6.33 -20.02 -31.52
N GLU A 135 7.37 -19.26 -31.85
CA GLU A 135 8.04 -18.36 -30.89
C GLU A 135 7.04 -17.34 -30.31
N GLY A 136 6.25 -16.70 -31.14
CA GLY A 136 5.19 -15.77 -30.74
C GLY A 136 4.15 -16.42 -29.82
N LYS A 137 3.75 -17.66 -30.11
CA LYS A 137 2.84 -18.43 -29.25
C LYS A 137 3.44 -18.71 -27.87
N ILE A 138 4.72 -19.09 -27.79
CA ILE A 138 5.42 -19.30 -26.51
C ILE A 138 5.45 -18.02 -25.70
N ILE A 139 5.79 -16.89 -26.34
CA ILE A 139 5.81 -15.57 -25.68
C ILE A 139 4.42 -15.24 -25.12
N ALA A 140 3.37 -15.40 -25.93
CA ALA A 140 1.99 -15.09 -25.51
C ALA A 140 1.55 -15.99 -24.33
N ASN A 141 1.91 -17.27 -24.32
CA ASN A 141 1.62 -18.17 -23.20
C ASN A 141 2.38 -17.76 -21.91
N ASN A 142 3.63 -17.31 -22.04
CA ASN A 142 4.38 -16.77 -20.90
C ASN A 142 3.73 -15.49 -20.36
N MET A 143 3.17 -14.64 -21.24
CA MET A 143 2.40 -13.46 -20.83
C MET A 143 1.14 -13.85 -20.05
N ILE A 144 0.38 -14.85 -20.48
CA ILE A 144 -0.80 -15.38 -19.76
C ILE A 144 -0.39 -15.83 -18.34
N SER A 145 0.68 -16.60 -18.23
CA SER A 145 1.20 -17.03 -16.92
C SER A 145 1.66 -15.86 -16.05
N GLY A 146 2.27 -14.85 -16.67
CA GLY A 146 2.65 -13.60 -16.00
C GLY A 146 1.44 -12.82 -15.47
N TYR A 147 0.38 -12.68 -16.27
CA TYR A 147 -0.85 -12.03 -15.84
C TYR A 147 -1.58 -12.82 -14.74
N ALA A 148 -1.58 -14.14 -14.78
CA ALA A 148 -2.14 -14.98 -13.71
C ALA A 148 -1.39 -14.74 -12.38
N THR A 149 -0.06 -14.67 -12.42
CA THR A 149 0.75 -14.33 -11.25
C THR A 149 0.47 -12.91 -10.76
N LEU A 150 0.35 -11.95 -11.67
CA LEU A 150 0.02 -10.56 -11.35
C LEU A 150 -1.36 -10.45 -10.69
N ASN A 151 -2.37 -11.15 -11.21
CA ASN A 151 -3.71 -11.19 -10.60
C ASN A 151 -3.69 -11.72 -9.17
N ASN A 152 -2.90 -12.76 -8.89
CA ASN A 152 -2.72 -13.27 -7.53
C ASN A 152 -2.10 -12.21 -6.61
N LYS A 153 -1.08 -11.49 -7.07
CA LYS A 153 -0.44 -10.42 -6.30
C LYS A 153 -1.36 -9.22 -6.06
N ILE A 154 -2.19 -8.89 -7.04
CA ILE A 154 -3.22 -7.84 -6.87
C ILE A 154 -4.24 -8.26 -5.81
N ASN A 155 -4.71 -9.52 -5.81
CA ASN A 155 -5.63 -10.01 -4.80
C ASN A 155 -5.01 -10.00 -3.38
N GLU A 156 -3.74 -10.40 -3.24
CA GLU A 156 -3.00 -10.25 -1.97
C GLU A 156 -2.95 -8.78 -1.53
N THR A 157 -2.71 -7.86 -2.47
CA THR A 157 -2.67 -6.41 -2.18
C THR A 157 -4.05 -5.88 -1.76
N ILE A 158 -5.13 -6.33 -2.39
CA ILE A 158 -6.50 -5.94 -2.00
C ILE A 158 -6.80 -6.38 -0.57
N ASN A 159 -6.42 -7.61 -0.18
CA ASN A 159 -6.58 -8.10 1.18
C ASN A 159 -5.81 -7.23 2.20
N LEU A 160 -4.55 -6.89 1.88
CA LEU A 160 -3.76 -6.00 2.74
C LEU A 160 -4.38 -4.59 2.87
N ILE A 161 -4.96 -4.06 1.79
CA ILE A 161 -5.68 -2.77 1.82
C ILE A 161 -6.91 -2.88 2.74
N GLU A 162 -7.61 -4.00 2.72
CA GLU A 162 -8.77 -4.24 3.58
C GLU A 162 -8.37 -4.31 5.06
N ASP A 163 -7.25 -4.99 5.38
CA ASP A 163 -6.68 -5.04 6.73
C ASP A 163 -6.29 -3.63 7.22
N VAL A 164 -5.62 -2.83 6.38
CA VAL A 164 -5.26 -1.43 6.71
C VAL A 164 -6.52 -0.57 6.88
N SER A 165 -7.56 -0.79 6.06
CA SER A 165 -8.85 -0.11 6.21
C SER A 165 -9.50 -0.40 7.56
N GLN A 166 -9.47 -1.65 7.98
CA GLN A 166 -10.01 -2.08 9.27
C GLN A 166 -9.22 -1.46 10.42
N ALA A 167 -7.88 -1.51 10.36
CA ALA A 167 -7.01 -0.90 11.38
C ALA A 167 -7.25 0.61 11.51
N SER A 168 -7.37 1.33 10.37
CA SER A 168 -7.64 2.77 10.39
C SER A 168 -8.99 3.12 11.01
N LYS A 169 -10.03 2.28 10.83
CA LYS A 169 -11.33 2.44 11.51
C LYS A 169 -11.24 2.21 13.01
N GLU A 170 -10.37 1.30 13.44
CA GLU A 170 -10.13 1.05 14.87
C GLU A 170 -9.33 2.20 15.48
N GLU A 171 -8.35 2.75 14.78
CA GLU A 171 -7.63 3.97 15.17
C GLU A 171 -8.59 5.15 15.32
N GLU A 172 -9.52 5.37 14.38
CA GLU A 172 -10.53 6.44 14.47
C GLU A 172 -11.38 6.31 15.74
N LYS A 173 -11.81 5.09 16.08
CA LYS A 173 -12.54 4.83 17.33
C LYS A 173 -11.68 5.10 18.57
N GLY A 174 -10.41 4.68 18.52
CA GLY A 174 -9.45 4.94 19.61
C GLY A 174 -9.24 6.44 19.86
N ILE A 175 -9.13 7.23 18.80
CA ILE A 175 -8.99 8.68 18.89
C ILE A 175 -10.22 9.34 19.51
N ILE A 176 -11.44 8.90 19.16
CA ILE A 176 -12.68 9.39 19.79
C ILE A 176 -12.63 9.14 21.30
N GLN A 177 -12.19 7.95 21.74
CA GLN A 177 -12.05 7.64 23.16
C GLN A 177 -11.00 8.49 23.86
N ILE A 178 -9.88 8.78 23.18
CA ILE A 178 -8.84 9.68 23.71
C ILE A 178 -9.39 11.09 23.86
N ASN A 179 -10.15 11.58 22.89
CA ASN A 179 -10.76 12.92 22.96
C ASN A 179 -11.76 13.03 24.12
N ASP A 180 -12.58 11.98 24.35
CA ASP A 180 -13.48 11.91 25.49
C ASP A 180 -12.70 11.93 26.83
N ALA A 181 -11.58 11.22 26.90
CA ALA A 181 -10.72 11.21 28.08
C ALA A 181 -10.05 12.58 28.34
N ILE A 182 -9.64 13.29 27.29
CA ILE A 182 -9.10 14.65 27.39
C ILE A 182 -10.17 15.62 27.94
N ASN A 183 -11.40 15.55 27.43
CA ASN A 183 -12.50 16.36 27.94
C ASN A 183 -12.77 16.08 29.42
N ALA A 184 -12.74 14.82 29.86
CA ALA A 184 -12.89 14.45 31.27
C ALA A 184 -11.71 14.97 32.13
N LEU A 185 -10.48 14.95 31.60
CA LEU A 185 -9.30 15.50 32.27
C LEU A 185 -9.38 17.03 32.39
N ASP A 186 -9.88 17.73 31.36
CA ASP A 186 -10.10 19.18 31.43
C ASP A 186 -11.10 19.51 32.54
N GLN A 187 -12.20 18.82 32.60
CA GLN A 187 -13.19 18.99 33.65
C GLN A 187 -12.61 18.69 35.05
N ALA A 188 -11.83 17.64 35.22
CA ALA A 188 -11.17 17.33 36.46
C ALA A 188 -10.14 18.40 36.87
N THR A 189 -9.41 18.95 35.88
CA THR A 189 -8.44 20.05 36.11
C THR A 189 -9.15 21.33 36.58
N GLN A 190 -10.28 21.68 36.00
CA GLN A 190 -11.12 22.80 36.45
C GLN A 190 -11.62 22.62 37.90
N VAL A 191 -12.11 21.40 38.21
CA VAL A 191 -12.55 21.07 39.57
C VAL A 191 -11.40 21.16 40.57
N ASN A 192 -10.21 20.69 40.20
CA ASN A 192 -9.01 20.77 41.02
C ASN A 192 -8.58 22.24 41.27
N ALA A 193 -8.62 23.08 40.24
CA ALA A 193 -8.29 24.49 40.37
C ALA A 193 -9.26 25.21 41.34
N ASN A 194 -10.57 24.93 41.19
CA ASN A 194 -11.59 25.49 42.08
C ASN A 194 -11.43 25.00 43.53
N SER A 195 -11.10 23.71 43.69
CA SER A 195 -10.84 23.12 45.01
C SER A 195 -9.61 23.75 45.68
N ALA A 196 -8.53 23.95 44.91
CA ALA A 196 -7.30 24.59 45.41
C ALA A 196 -7.60 26.05 45.88
N THR A 197 -8.41 26.79 45.14
CA THR A 197 -8.84 28.14 45.52
C THR A 197 -9.67 28.12 46.79
N THR A 198 -10.60 27.19 46.92
CA THR A 198 -11.42 26.98 48.13
C THR A 198 -10.56 26.64 49.35
N ILE A 199 -9.60 25.73 49.17
CA ILE A 199 -8.66 25.34 50.25
C ILE A 199 -7.81 26.53 50.68
N SER A 200 -7.33 27.34 49.74
CA SER A 200 -6.56 28.57 50.05
C SER A 200 -7.40 29.58 50.84
N SER A 201 -8.66 29.81 50.47
CA SER A 201 -9.58 30.64 51.22
C SER A 201 -9.83 30.14 52.65
N LEU A 202 -10.09 28.83 52.80
CA LEU A 202 -10.30 28.19 54.09
C LEU A 202 -9.07 28.24 54.98
N ALA A 203 -7.87 28.09 54.42
CA ALA A 203 -6.62 28.20 55.14
C ALA A 203 -6.42 29.63 55.66
N SER A 204 -6.79 30.68 54.90
CA SER A 204 -6.75 32.05 55.32
C SER A 204 -7.76 32.35 56.47
N GLU A 205 -8.97 31.77 56.39
CA GLU A 205 -9.99 31.91 57.43
C GLU A 205 -9.55 31.22 58.72
N VAL A 206 -8.97 30.06 58.68
CA VAL A 206 -8.40 29.35 59.82
C VAL A 206 -7.28 30.18 60.45
N SER A 207 -6.41 30.80 59.66
CA SER A 207 -5.35 31.68 60.16
C SER A 207 -5.93 32.89 60.91
N MET A 208 -6.93 33.56 60.35
CA MET A 208 -7.62 34.72 61.03
C MET A 208 -8.31 34.28 62.32
N LEU A 209 -8.94 33.11 62.34
CA LEU A 209 -9.57 32.57 63.52
C LEU A 209 -8.55 32.27 64.63
N SER A 210 -7.38 31.71 64.27
CA SER A 210 -6.25 31.42 65.18
C SER A 210 -5.72 32.73 65.77
N ASP A 211 -5.55 33.78 64.97
CA ASP A 211 -5.11 35.09 65.47
C ASP A 211 -6.14 35.71 66.40
N THR A 212 -7.43 35.57 66.11
CA THR A 212 -8.52 36.02 66.97
C THR A 212 -8.51 35.28 68.32
N LEU A 213 -8.34 33.98 68.31
CA LEU A 213 -8.21 33.15 69.52
C LEU A 213 -7.04 33.56 70.39
N LEU A 214 -5.87 33.86 69.77
CA LEU A 214 -4.69 34.36 70.44
C LEU A 214 -4.98 35.74 71.14
N GLN A 215 -5.66 36.64 70.43
CA GLN A 215 -6.04 37.92 70.99
C GLN A 215 -7.01 37.78 72.18
N ILE A 216 -7.95 36.83 72.12
CA ILE A 216 -8.89 36.59 73.21
C ILE A 216 -8.13 35.98 74.41
N ALA A 217 -7.23 35.04 74.18
CA ALA A 217 -6.40 34.46 75.21
C ALA A 217 -5.50 35.49 75.91
N ASP A 218 -4.93 36.44 75.15
CA ASP A 218 -4.06 37.50 75.67
C ASP A 218 -4.86 38.53 76.48
N ARG A 219 -6.14 38.77 76.17
CA ARG A 219 -7.07 39.63 76.92
C ARG A 219 -7.62 38.95 78.18
N ALA A 220 -7.71 37.66 78.21
CA ALA A 220 -8.09 36.92 79.39
C ALA A 220 -6.92 37.07 80.41
N LYS A 221 -7.06 37.93 81.42
CA LYS A 221 -6.14 38.00 82.53
C LYS A 221 -6.16 36.64 83.26
N PHE A 222 -5.27 35.77 82.87
CA PHE A 222 -5.01 34.58 83.69
C PHE A 222 -4.47 35.05 85.04
N LYS A 223 -5.20 34.80 86.09
CA LYS A 223 -4.68 34.86 87.46
C LYS A 223 -3.44 34.02 87.46
N GLU A 224 -2.33 34.49 88.06
CA GLU A 224 -1.05 33.79 88.21
C GLU A 224 -1.30 32.32 88.47
N SER A 225 -1.25 31.49 87.51
CA SER A 225 -1.19 30.02 87.63
C SER A 225 0.25 29.65 87.75
N SER A 226 0.52 28.61 88.52
CA SER A 226 1.85 28.13 88.88
C SER A 226 2.74 27.97 87.63
N LYS A 227 4.06 28.12 87.81
CA LYS A 227 5.07 28.02 86.79
C LYS A 227 4.92 26.79 85.85
N GLU A 228 4.38 25.71 86.37
CA GLU A 228 4.13 24.45 85.62
C GLU A 228 3.05 24.59 84.53
N GLU A 229 1.95 25.34 84.79
CA GLU A 229 0.88 25.57 83.78
C GLU A 229 1.37 26.46 82.65
N ILE A 230 2.35 27.33 82.88
CA ILE A 230 2.96 28.19 81.89
C ILE A 230 3.86 27.40 80.95
N GLU A 231 4.63 26.44 81.51
CA GLU A 231 5.48 25.52 80.72
C GLU A 231 4.63 24.61 79.81
N ASP A 232 3.49 24.11 80.26
CA ASP A 232 2.55 23.30 79.47
C ASP A 232 1.90 24.13 78.35
N ILE A 233 1.56 25.38 78.54
CA ILE A 233 1.04 26.26 77.51
C ILE A 233 2.10 26.60 76.46
N ASP A 234 3.37 26.82 76.88
CA ASP A 234 4.48 27.06 75.99
C ASP A 234 4.78 25.80 75.13
N LEU A 235 4.66 24.62 75.77
CA LEU A 235 4.84 23.30 75.10
C LEU A 235 3.71 23.09 73.99
N VAL A 236 2.48 23.36 74.38
CA VAL A 236 1.32 23.24 73.41
C VAL A 236 1.49 24.25 72.25
N PHE A 237 1.99 25.44 72.51
CA PHE A 237 2.25 26.48 71.49
C PHE A 237 3.41 26.04 70.56
N ARG A 238 4.47 25.46 71.11
CA ARG A 238 5.58 24.90 70.31
C ARG A 238 5.14 23.73 69.46
N ILE A 239 4.31 22.83 69.99
CA ILE A 239 3.73 21.71 69.22
C ILE A 239 2.82 22.18 68.12
N SER A 240 1.99 23.18 68.35
CA SER A 240 1.14 23.81 67.34
C SER A 240 1.95 24.46 66.22
N LYS A 241 3.03 25.17 66.56
CA LYS A 241 3.96 25.77 65.60
C LYS A 241 4.69 24.74 64.77
N LEU A 242 5.15 23.63 65.38
CA LEU A 242 5.78 22.49 64.70
C LEU A 242 4.78 21.78 63.74
N LYS A 243 3.54 21.63 64.15
CA LYS A 243 2.48 21.08 63.27
C LYS A 243 2.22 21.98 62.06
N ASN A 244 2.17 23.29 62.26
CA ASN A 244 1.93 24.26 61.19
C ASN A 244 3.12 24.30 60.21
N ASP A 245 4.36 24.27 60.72
CA ASP A 245 5.57 24.15 59.91
C ASP A 245 5.65 22.82 59.17
N HIS A 246 5.19 21.74 59.78
CA HIS A 246 5.14 20.40 59.13
C HIS A 246 4.09 20.31 58.00
N ILE A 247 2.93 20.95 58.21
CA ILE A 247 1.90 21.07 57.13
C ILE A 247 2.41 21.94 55.98
N ARG A 248 3.08 23.05 56.28
CA ARG A 248 3.69 23.94 55.30
C ARG A 248 4.82 23.24 54.54
N PHE A 249 5.63 22.40 55.21
CA PHE A 249 6.70 21.60 54.61
C PHE A 249 6.14 20.47 53.71
N LYS A 250 5.02 19.86 54.10
CA LYS A 250 4.32 18.87 53.24
C LYS A 250 3.71 19.51 52.01
N MET A 251 3.10 20.69 52.11
CA MET A 251 2.55 21.39 50.94
C MET A 251 3.64 21.81 49.94
N ILE A 252 4.78 22.31 50.43
CA ILE A 252 5.94 22.67 49.57
C ILE A 252 6.57 21.45 48.90
N ASN A 253 6.59 20.28 49.57
CA ASN A 253 7.08 19.04 48.96
C ASN A 253 6.08 18.39 48.01
N PHE A 254 4.79 18.60 48.15
CA PHE A 254 3.80 18.19 47.16
C PHE A 254 3.93 18.98 45.83
N GLU A 255 4.23 20.28 45.90
CA GLU A 255 4.55 21.09 44.73
C GLU A 255 5.85 20.66 44.04
N LYS A 256 6.87 20.23 44.79
CA LYS A 256 8.14 19.76 44.21
C LYS A 256 8.13 18.34 43.62
N VAL A 257 7.26 17.46 44.10
CA VAL A 257 7.11 16.09 43.56
C VAL A 257 6.28 16.08 42.27
N GLY A 258 5.41 17.07 42.04
CA GLY A 258 4.71 17.24 40.77
C GLY A 258 5.61 17.73 39.63
N SER A 259 6.74 18.39 39.92
CA SER A 259 7.63 18.99 38.92
C SER A 259 8.86 18.11 38.55
N SER A 260 8.97 16.87 39.05
CA SER A 260 10.14 16.01 38.85
C SER A 260 9.84 14.66 38.21
N LYS A 261 8.75 14.56 37.41
CA LYS A 261 8.50 13.42 36.54
C LYS A 261 7.92 13.91 35.21
N VAL A 262 8.79 14.41 34.36
CA VAL A 262 8.71 14.33 32.89
C VAL A 262 10.09 13.93 32.39
#